data_3a775e803df044b6687e5408101c947c
#
_entry.id   3a775e803df044b6687e5408101c947c
#
_cell.length_a   1.000
_cell.length_b   1.000
_cell.length_c   1.000
_cell.angle_alpha   90.00
_cell.angle_beta   90.00
_cell.angle_gamma   90.00
#
_symmetry.space_group_name_H-M   'P 1'
#
loop_
_entity.id
_entity.type
_entity.pdbx_description
1 polymer ?
#
loop_
_entity_poly.entity_id
_entity_poly.type
_entity_poly.pdbx_seq_one_letter_code
_entity_poly.pdbx_strand_id
1 'polypeptide(L)'
;MKSREKTIVGAIFLFWFSVYTYPSFLSSYAEATLGASSVMTGLIVGSYGFVQMVLRIPLGILSDVTRKRKVYIMMGFGASMLASAGLALVALFAGRASGGLAALALVFRGFSGAAAASWVTLSVFYSAHYPPERTAEAMSKIAFPQYFSQVIAMLLGAFVMNELGAEWAFLLATAAGLAGLLLIAKMDDLPPEGEPFTFKSFVSVARDRNLITGSVLAILFMLVSWATVLGFVQNWAKAYVHGFSAAHLGILPVMYLLPNAVVSRFTNGLSIRFGRNIILPGGFLLLGAACLFYPWARNLWLLFANQVIFGVGMGLIVPLTMASSIETIPNDRRGAAMGVYQAVYGVGMFAGPVVAGKVIEAFSKGEVLYGGYAANFRMCAGIALVGAVAAWLLTRKR
;
A
#
# COMPACT_ATOMS: atom_id res chain seq x y z
N MET A 1 -19.69 -22.06 -12.53
CA MET A 1 -18.86 -20.85 -12.73
C MET A 1 -19.28 -19.67 -11.87
N LYS A 2 -20.47 -19.08 -12.03
CA LYS A 2 -20.90 -17.86 -11.29
C LYS A 2 -20.82 -17.95 -9.74
N SER A 3 -21.05 -19.13 -9.14
CA SER A 3 -20.98 -19.31 -7.68
C SER A 3 -19.53 -19.30 -7.17
N ARG A 4 -18.61 -20.01 -7.86
CA ARG A 4 -17.18 -20.03 -7.51
C ARG A 4 -16.54 -18.64 -7.67
N GLU A 5 -16.88 -17.91 -8.73
CA GLU A 5 -16.40 -16.54 -8.96
C GLU A 5 -16.80 -15.61 -7.81
N LYS A 6 -18.07 -15.65 -7.36
CA LYS A 6 -18.53 -14.87 -6.21
C LYS A 6 -17.78 -15.21 -4.93
N THR A 7 -17.46 -16.49 -4.69
CA THR A 7 -16.68 -16.93 -3.52
C THR A 7 -15.28 -16.36 -3.52
N ILE A 8 -14.58 -16.38 -4.69
CA ILE A 8 -13.22 -15.83 -4.78
C ILE A 8 -13.25 -14.31 -4.63
N VAL A 9 -14.19 -13.61 -5.25
CA VAL A 9 -14.37 -12.16 -5.11
C VAL A 9 -14.64 -11.78 -3.64
N GLY A 10 -15.48 -12.56 -2.94
CA GLY A 10 -15.71 -12.40 -1.51
C GLY A 10 -14.44 -12.63 -0.67
N ALA A 11 -13.66 -13.65 -1.01
CA ALA A 11 -12.38 -13.90 -0.35
C ALA A 11 -11.36 -12.77 -0.62
N ILE A 12 -11.29 -12.21 -1.84
CA ILE A 12 -10.45 -11.05 -2.17
C ILE A 12 -10.88 -9.83 -1.35
N PHE A 13 -12.17 -9.57 -1.23
CA PHE A 13 -12.70 -8.50 -0.40
C PHE A 13 -12.26 -8.68 1.06
N LEU A 14 -12.48 -9.86 1.65
CA LEU A 14 -12.12 -10.14 3.04
C LEU A 14 -10.60 -10.13 3.28
N PHE A 15 -9.81 -10.54 2.30
CA PHE A 15 -8.34 -10.48 2.36
C PHE A 15 -7.86 -9.03 2.53
N TRP A 16 -8.29 -8.15 1.63
CA TRP A 16 -7.88 -6.75 1.69
C TRP A 16 -8.53 -6.00 2.85
N PHE A 17 -9.73 -6.40 3.26
CA PHE A 17 -10.36 -5.90 4.47
C PHE A 17 -9.49 -6.18 5.69
N SER A 18 -9.06 -7.44 5.88
CA SER A 18 -8.19 -7.84 7.00
C SER A 18 -6.87 -7.06 7.03
N VAL A 19 -6.25 -6.82 5.89
CA VAL A 19 -4.95 -6.12 5.79
C VAL A 19 -5.09 -4.60 5.98
N TYR A 20 -6.23 -4.00 5.54
CA TYR A 20 -6.41 -2.55 5.49
C TYR A 20 -7.32 -1.96 6.58
N THR A 21 -7.79 -2.75 7.54
CA THR A 21 -8.62 -2.25 8.66
C THR A 21 -7.88 -1.24 9.53
N TYR A 22 -6.59 -1.40 9.75
CA TYR A 22 -5.83 -0.62 10.72
C TYR A 22 -4.76 0.36 10.17
N PRO A 23 -4.35 0.38 8.90
CA PRO A 23 -3.39 1.37 8.40
C PRO A 23 -3.80 2.83 8.59
N SER A 24 -5.11 3.12 8.61
CA SER A 24 -5.65 4.47 8.80
C SER A 24 -5.38 5.08 10.19
N PHE A 25 -5.09 4.26 11.19
CA PHE A 25 -4.82 4.74 12.56
C PHE A 25 -3.54 4.18 13.17
N LEU A 26 -2.87 3.21 12.54
CA LEU A 26 -1.74 2.48 13.12
C LEU A 26 -0.58 3.39 13.54
N SER A 27 -0.21 4.37 12.71
CA SER A 27 0.86 5.32 13.01
C SER A 27 0.53 6.15 14.25
N SER A 28 -0.68 6.70 14.31
CA SER A 28 -1.16 7.46 15.47
C SER A 28 -1.30 6.60 16.73
N TYR A 29 -1.73 5.35 16.60
CA TYR A 29 -1.80 4.39 17.70
C TYR A 29 -0.40 4.05 18.24
N ALA A 30 0.57 3.84 17.36
CA ALA A 30 1.94 3.53 17.75
C ALA A 30 2.57 4.66 18.59
N GLU A 31 2.43 5.91 18.18
CA GLU A 31 2.96 7.05 18.93
C GLU A 31 2.14 7.31 20.21
N ALA A 32 0.82 7.43 20.11
CA ALA A 32 -0.01 7.88 21.21
C ALA A 32 -0.24 6.82 22.29
N THR A 33 -0.34 5.53 21.91
CA THR A 33 -0.72 4.45 22.84
C THR A 33 0.46 3.58 23.21
N LEU A 34 1.36 3.26 22.26
CA LEU A 34 2.53 2.42 22.55
C LEU A 34 3.76 3.25 22.97
N GLY A 35 3.68 4.59 22.92
CA GLY A 35 4.82 5.46 23.23
C GLY A 35 5.99 5.28 22.25
N ALA A 36 5.71 4.82 21.04
CA ALA A 36 6.75 4.61 20.04
C ALA A 36 7.32 5.96 19.58
N SER A 37 8.66 6.05 19.49
CA SER A 37 9.30 7.19 18.85
C SER A 37 8.91 7.27 17.37
N SER A 38 9.11 8.43 16.73
CA SER A 38 8.79 8.57 15.31
C SER A 38 9.60 7.61 14.43
N VAL A 39 10.85 7.27 14.80
CA VAL A 39 11.64 6.24 14.12
C VAL A 39 10.99 4.86 14.27
N MET A 40 10.59 4.48 15.50
CA MET A 40 9.94 3.19 15.73
C MET A 40 8.58 3.12 15.01
N THR A 41 7.81 4.20 15.01
CA THR A 41 6.55 4.31 14.25
C THR A 41 6.81 4.12 12.75
N GLY A 42 7.84 4.77 12.21
CA GLY A 42 8.28 4.58 10.84
C GLY A 42 8.66 3.14 10.51
N LEU A 43 9.35 2.45 11.42
CA LEU A 43 9.69 1.02 11.29
C LEU A 43 8.42 0.14 11.32
N ILE A 44 7.49 0.40 12.25
CA ILE A 44 6.21 -0.35 12.35
C ILE A 44 5.44 -0.21 11.03
N VAL A 45 5.24 1.01 10.54
CA VAL A 45 4.52 1.26 9.28
C VAL A 45 5.26 0.64 8.09
N GLY A 46 6.57 0.83 8.02
CA GLY A 46 7.42 0.37 6.92
C GLY A 46 7.64 -1.15 6.88
N SER A 47 7.53 -1.85 8.01
CA SER A 47 7.73 -3.31 8.08
C SER A 47 6.84 -4.08 7.11
N TYR A 48 5.63 -3.59 6.85
CA TYR A 48 4.74 -4.09 5.81
C TYR A 48 5.42 -4.08 4.43
N GLY A 49 5.97 -2.94 4.03
CA GLY A 49 6.66 -2.78 2.74
C GLY A 49 7.90 -3.65 2.64
N PHE A 50 8.69 -3.71 3.71
CA PHE A 50 9.90 -4.54 3.78
C PHE A 50 9.60 -6.02 3.57
N VAL A 51 8.70 -6.59 4.36
CA VAL A 51 8.38 -8.03 4.29
C VAL A 51 7.70 -8.36 2.97
N GLN A 52 6.79 -7.48 2.48
CA GLN A 52 6.18 -7.65 1.17
C GLN A 52 7.20 -7.66 0.03
N MET A 53 8.17 -6.75 0.06
CA MET A 53 9.25 -6.67 -0.93
C MET A 53 10.07 -7.96 -0.97
N VAL A 54 10.49 -8.45 0.19
CA VAL A 54 11.35 -9.63 0.29
C VAL A 54 10.61 -10.91 -0.10
N LEU A 55 9.36 -11.07 0.32
CA LEU A 55 8.62 -12.33 0.16
C LEU A 55 7.84 -12.43 -1.15
N ARG A 56 7.56 -11.32 -1.85
CA ARG A 56 6.69 -11.34 -3.03
C ARG A 56 7.17 -12.23 -4.15
N ILE A 57 8.45 -12.13 -4.48
CA ILE A 57 9.06 -12.92 -5.57
C ILE A 57 9.24 -14.38 -5.15
N PRO A 58 9.83 -14.70 -3.98
CA PRO A 58 9.92 -16.08 -3.52
C PRO A 58 8.56 -16.79 -3.45
N LEU A 59 7.53 -16.15 -2.91
CA LEU A 59 6.19 -16.76 -2.80
C LEU A 59 5.58 -17.02 -4.19
N GLY A 60 5.75 -16.09 -5.14
CA GLY A 60 5.31 -16.28 -6.53
C GLY A 60 5.97 -17.49 -7.16
N ILE A 61 7.31 -17.57 -7.12
CA ILE A 61 8.08 -18.69 -7.65
C ILE A 61 7.69 -20.01 -6.99
N LEU A 62 7.65 -20.03 -5.64
CA LEU A 62 7.31 -21.23 -4.89
C LEU A 62 5.89 -21.74 -5.21
N SER A 63 4.93 -20.84 -5.38
CA SER A 63 3.55 -21.22 -5.73
C SER A 63 3.45 -21.88 -7.11
N ASP A 64 4.26 -21.42 -8.07
CA ASP A 64 4.30 -21.99 -9.41
C ASP A 64 5.09 -23.31 -9.48
N VAL A 65 6.26 -23.39 -8.81
CA VAL A 65 7.10 -24.60 -8.77
C VAL A 65 6.39 -25.74 -8.02
N THR A 66 5.78 -25.47 -6.87
CA THR A 66 5.07 -26.49 -6.07
C THR A 66 3.71 -26.86 -6.65
N ARG A 67 3.19 -26.05 -7.60
CA ARG A 67 1.84 -26.20 -8.18
C ARG A 67 0.70 -26.22 -7.14
N LYS A 68 0.88 -25.58 -5.98
CA LYS A 68 -0.06 -25.56 -4.85
C LYS A 68 -0.51 -24.14 -4.51
N ARG A 69 -1.16 -23.44 -5.44
CA ARG A 69 -1.57 -22.04 -5.27
C ARG A 69 -2.44 -21.81 -4.05
N LYS A 70 -3.40 -22.71 -3.79
CA LYS A 70 -4.31 -22.62 -2.65
C LYS A 70 -3.55 -22.56 -1.32
N VAL A 71 -2.51 -23.35 -1.13
CA VAL A 71 -1.71 -23.38 0.10
C VAL A 71 -1.10 -22.00 0.38
N TYR A 72 -0.49 -21.36 -0.62
CA TYR A 72 0.13 -20.03 -0.45
C TYR A 72 -0.90 -18.92 -0.22
N ILE A 73 -2.10 -19.04 -0.79
CA ILE A 73 -3.22 -18.13 -0.50
C ILE A 73 -3.65 -18.30 0.96
N MET A 74 -3.82 -19.53 1.43
CA MET A 74 -4.17 -19.82 2.83
C MET A 74 -3.09 -19.34 3.80
N MET A 75 -1.81 -19.49 3.46
CA MET A 75 -0.69 -18.91 4.24
C MET A 75 -0.80 -17.37 4.30
N GLY A 76 -1.20 -16.71 3.21
CA GLY A 76 -1.45 -15.28 3.18
C GLY A 76 -2.57 -14.84 4.14
N PHE A 77 -3.69 -15.57 4.17
CA PHE A 77 -4.75 -15.33 5.15
C PHE A 77 -4.28 -15.61 6.58
N GLY A 78 -3.54 -16.70 6.80
CA GLY A 78 -2.94 -17.01 8.10
C GLY A 78 -2.00 -15.91 8.58
N ALA A 79 -1.18 -15.37 7.69
CA ALA A 79 -0.30 -14.26 7.99
C ALA A 79 -1.08 -12.97 8.32
N SER A 80 -2.18 -12.66 7.62
CA SER A 80 -3.02 -11.50 7.94
C SER A 80 -3.69 -11.64 9.31
N MET A 81 -4.16 -12.86 9.64
CA MET A 81 -4.74 -13.17 10.96
C MET A 81 -3.70 -13.07 12.07
N LEU A 82 -2.49 -13.60 11.85
CA LEU A 82 -1.41 -13.52 12.83
C LEU A 82 -0.98 -12.07 13.08
N ALA A 83 -0.95 -11.26 12.00
CA ALA A 83 -0.68 -9.84 12.11
C ALA A 83 -1.73 -9.13 12.98
N SER A 84 -2.99 -9.28 12.64
CA SER A 84 -4.07 -8.55 13.32
C SER A 84 -4.34 -9.10 14.73
N ALA A 85 -4.33 -10.41 14.94
CA ALA A 85 -4.47 -11.01 16.27
C ALA A 85 -3.30 -10.63 17.19
N GLY A 86 -2.07 -10.61 16.66
CA GLY A 86 -0.90 -10.17 17.42
C GLY A 86 -0.97 -8.68 17.78
N LEU A 87 -1.45 -7.82 16.89
CA LEU A 87 -1.69 -6.41 17.20
C LEU A 87 -2.84 -6.23 18.21
N ALA A 88 -3.88 -7.08 18.19
CA ALA A 88 -4.92 -7.09 19.21
C ALA A 88 -4.35 -7.44 20.59
N LEU A 89 -3.47 -8.44 20.65
CA LEU A 89 -2.76 -8.79 21.92
C LEU A 89 -1.91 -7.61 22.39
N VAL A 90 -1.15 -6.97 21.50
CA VAL A 90 -0.37 -5.76 21.85
C VAL A 90 -1.30 -4.68 22.43
N ALA A 91 -2.49 -4.48 21.85
CA ALA A 91 -3.45 -3.48 22.32
C ALA A 91 -4.02 -3.83 23.70
N LEU A 92 -4.31 -5.09 23.98
CA LEU A 92 -4.81 -5.56 25.29
C LEU A 92 -3.79 -5.36 26.44
N PHE A 93 -2.50 -5.38 26.10
CA PHE A 93 -1.42 -5.14 27.08
C PHE A 93 -0.91 -3.69 27.07
N ALA A 94 -1.42 -2.83 26.21
CA ALA A 94 -1.08 -1.41 26.17
C ALA A 94 -1.43 -0.75 27.52
N GLY A 95 -0.47 -0.02 28.10
CA GLY A 95 -0.62 0.59 29.42
C GLY A 95 -0.33 -0.33 30.61
N ARG A 96 -0.16 -1.65 30.44
CA ARG A 96 0.17 -2.60 31.52
C ARG A 96 1.63 -3.04 31.51
N ALA A 97 2.30 -3.02 30.38
CA ALA A 97 3.70 -3.41 30.23
C ALA A 97 4.55 -2.24 29.74
N SER A 98 5.62 -1.94 30.44
CA SER A 98 6.62 -0.97 30.03
C SER A 98 7.64 -1.64 29.10
N GLY A 99 7.77 -1.17 27.88
CA GLY A 99 8.83 -1.56 26.95
C GLY A 99 8.53 -2.84 26.13
N GLY A 100 8.92 -2.85 24.89
CA GLY A 100 8.80 -4.02 24.00
C GLY A 100 7.51 -4.14 23.19
N LEU A 101 6.40 -3.50 23.58
CA LEU A 101 5.14 -3.59 22.84
C LEU A 101 5.25 -3.00 21.43
N ALA A 102 6.00 -1.92 21.27
CA ALA A 102 6.27 -1.33 19.94
C ALA A 102 7.09 -2.28 19.04
N ALA A 103 8.05 -3.01 19.63
CA ALA A 103 8.82 -4.02 18.91
C ALA A 103 7.95 -5.22 18.50
N LEU A 104 7.04 -5.66 19.38
CA LEU A 104 6.05 -6.68 19.02
C LEU A 104 5.10 -6.21 17.93
N ALA A 105 4.64 -4.97 18.00
CA ALA A 105 3.80 -4.36 16.95
C ALA A 105 4.53 -4.34 15.60
N LEU A 106 5.84 -4.04 15.57
CA LEU A 106 6.68 -4.11 14.37
C LEU A 106 6.69 -5.53 13.79
N VAL A 107 6.92 -6.54 14.61
CA VAL A 107 6.95 -7.95 14.17
C VAL A 107 5.59 -8.36 13.61
N PHE A 108 4.51 -8.12 14.36
CA PHE A 108 3.17 -8.48 13.90
C PHE A 108 2.75 -7.70 12.66
N ARG A 109 3.10 -6.42 12.54
CA ARG A 109 2.86 -5.65 11.32
C ARG A 109 3.60 -6.24 10.11
N GLY A 110 4.80 -6.79 10.31
CA GLY A 110 5.55 -7.51 9.28
C GLY A 110 4.75 -8.67 8.65
N PHE A 111 3.99 -9.43 9.45
CA PHE A 111 3.13 -10.51 8.92
C PHE A 111 2.05 -10.00 7.96
N SER A 112 1.56 -8.76 8.11
CA SER A 112 0.65 -8.19 7.12
C SER A 112 1.33 -7.92 5.77
N GLY A 113 2.65 -7.66 5.77
CA GLY A 113 3.47 -7.61 4.56
C GLY A 113 3.60 -8.99 3.89
N ALA A 114 3.76 -10.05 4.68
CA ALA A 114 3.75 -11.43 4.19
C ALA A 114 2.39 -11.81 3.57
N ALA A 115 1.29 -11.39 4.21
CA ALA A 115 -0.05 -11.51 3.63
C ALA A 115 -0.13 -10.81 2.27
N ALA A 116 0.26 -9.54 2.19
CA ALA A 116 0.21 -8.78 0.94
C ALA A 116 1.13 -9.36 -0.16
N ALA A 117 2.22 -10.03 0.21
CA ALA A 117 3.09 -10.73 -0.75
C ALA A 117 2.35 -11.89 -1.44
N SER A 118 1.44 -12.59 -0.76
CA SER A 118 0.63 -13.69 -1.32
C SER A 118 -0.45 -13.22 -2.31
N TRP A 119 -0.70 -11.92 -2.41
CA TRP A 119 -1.66 -11.34 -3.36
C TRP A 119 -1.38 -11.74 -4.81
N VAL A 120 -0.10 -11.89 -5.19
CA VAL A 120 0.27 -12.35 -6.53
C VAL A 120 -0.37 -13.71 -6.80
N THR A 121 -0.23 -14.65 -5.87
CA THR A 121 -0.80 -16.00 -5.99
C THR A 121 -2.32 -15.97 -6.06
N LEU A 122 -2.99 -15.16 -5.23
CA LEU A 122 -4.44 -15.01 -5.23
C LEU A 122 -4.97 -14.40 -6.53
N SER A 123 -4.28 -13.39 -7.07
CA SER A 123 -4.66 -12.76 -8.34
C SER A 123 -4.49 -13.70 -9.53
N VAL A 124 -3.39 -14.47 -9.56
CA VAL A 124 -3.15 -15.49 -10.59
C VAL A 124 -4.13 -16.65 -10.45
N PHE A 125 -4.45 -17.09 -9.23
CA PHE A 125 -5.48 -18.11 -8.98
C PHE A 125 -6.85 -17.68 -9.51
N TYR A 126 -7.24 -16.42 -9.31
CA TYR A 126 -8.49 -15.89 -9.87
C TYR A 126 -8.45 -15.87 -11.39
N SER A 127 -7.37 -15.37 -12.00
CA SER A 127 -7.25 -15.28 -13.46
C SER A 127 -7.22 -16.63 -14.15
N ALA A 128 -6.76 -17.69 -13.48
CA ALA A 128 -6.76 -19.06 -14.00
C ALA A 128 -8.18 -19.64 -14.22
N HIS A 129 -9.23 -18.98 -13.72
CA HIS A 129 -10.62 -19.34 -14.02
C HIS A 129 -11.13 -18.72 -15.34
N TYR A 130 -10.29 -17.95 -16.04
CA TYR A 130 -10.61 -17.29 -17.31
C TYR A 130 -9.71 -17.83 -18.43
N PRO A 131 -10.18 -17.86 -19.68
CA PRO A 131 -9.31 -18.13 -20.82
C PRO A 131 -8.15 -17.14 -20.89
N PRO A 132 -6.95 -17.54 -21.41
CA PRO A 132 -5.77 -16.68 -21.48
C PRO A 132 -6.02 -15.31 -22.13
N GLU A 133 -6.89 -15.26 -23.14
CA GLU A 133 -7.23 -14.04 -23.88
C GLU A 133 -8.03 -13.04 -23.01
N ARG A 134 -8.67 -13.52 -21.93
CA ARG A 134 -9.50 -12.74 -21.02
C ARG A 134 -8.84 -12.45 -19.67
N THR A 135 -7.54 -12.71 -19.53
CA THR A 135 -6.80 -12.44 -18.28
C THR A 135 -6.88 -10.97 -17.86
N ALA A 136 -6.82 -10.03 -18.81
CA ALA A 136 -6.94 -8.60 -18.53
C ALA A 136 -8.34 -8.23 -17.96
N GLU A 137 -9.39 -8.87 -18.44
CA GLU A 137 -10.75 -8.73 -17.90
C GLU A 137 -10.83 -9.26 -16.48
N ALA A 138 -10.23 -10.42 -16.20
CA ALA A 138 -10.17 -10.99 -14.87
C ALA A 138 -9.48 -10.05 -13.88
N MET A 139 -8.31 -9.50 -14.24
CA MET A 139 -7.58 -8.55 -13.42
C MET A 139 -8.37 -7.27 -13.16
N SER A 140 -9.08 -6.75 -14.16
CA SER A 140 -9.97 -5.59 -13.99
C SER A 140 -11.11 -5.88 -13.01
N LYS A 141 -11.69 -7.09 -13.05
CA LYS A 141 -12.80 -7.47 -12.15
C LYS A 141 -12.39 -7.58 -10.68
N ILE A 142 -11.15 -7.94 -10.38
CA ILE A 142 -10.67 -8.03 -8.99
C ILE A 142 -10.21 -6.68 -8.44
N ALA A 143 -9.91 -5.70 -9.30
CA ALA A 143 -9.46 -4.39 -8.86
C ALA A 143 -10.54 -3.65 -8.05
N PHE A 144 -11.80 -3.70 -8.47
CA PHE A 144 -12.90 -3.04 -7.76
C PHE A 144 -13.10 -3.60 -6.34
N PRO A 145 -13.30 -4.92 -6.12
CA PRO A 145 -13.47 -5.46 -4.76
C PRO A 145 -12.23 -5.22 -3.90
N GLN A 146 -11.04 -5.22 -4.47
CA GLN A 146 -9.79 -4.87 -3.76
C GLN A 146 -9.85 -3.45 -3.19
N TYR A 147 -10.00 -2.42 -4.05
CA TYR A 147 -9.97 -1.02 -3.60
C TYR A 147 -11.19 -0.65 -2.77
N PHE A 148 -12.36 -1.17 -3.13
CA PHE A 148 -13.58 -0.96 -2.34
C PHE A 148 -13.44 -1.52 -0.93
N SER A 149 -12.88 -2.72 -0.80
CA SER A 149 -12.58 -3.32 0.49
C SER A 149 -11.62 -2.48 1.33
N GLN A 150 -10.55 -1.94 0.72
CA GLN A 150 -9.59 -1.08 1.42
C GLN A 150 -10.26 0.17 1.99
N VAL A 151 -11.11 0.83 1.21
CA VAL A 151 -11.86 2.01 1.66
C VAL A 151 -12.78 1.67 2.83
N ILE A 152 -13.61 0.63 2.70
CA ILE A 152 -14.54 0.21 3.75
C ILE A 152 -13.78 -0.24 5.00
N ALA A 153 -12.69 -0.98 4.84
CA ALA A 153 -11.85 -1.45 5.95
C ALA A 153 -11.25 -0.29 6.75
N MET A 154 -10.71 0.72 6.07
CA MET A 154 -10.12 1.89 6.72
C MET A 154 -11.18 2.72 7.47
N LEU A 155 -12.38 2.89 6.88
CA LEU A 155 -13.49 3.60 7.53
C LEU A 155 -13.98 2.84 8.75
N LEU A 156 -14.33 1.57 8.60
CA LEU A 156 -14.86 0.75 9.69
C LEU A 156 -13.81 0.50 10.77
N GLY A 157 -12.55 0.26 10.38
CA GLY A 157 -11.47 0.08 11.34
C GLY A 157 -11.23 1.29 12.21
N ALA A 158 -11.20 2.49 11.62
CA ALA A 158 -11.06 3.73 12.38
C ALA A 158 -12.30 4.02 13.25
N PHE A 159 -13.50 3.73 12.74
CA PHE A 159 -14.74 3.86 13.51
C PHE A 159 -14.73 2.94 14.73
N VAL A 160 -14.45 1.63 14.53
CA VAL A 160 -14.38 0.66 15.63
C VAL A 160 -13.30 1.02 16.63
N MET A 161 -12.12 1.49 16.16
CA MET A 161 -11.05 1.95 17.03
C MET A 161 -11.48 3.15 17.89
N ASN A 162 -12.25 4.08 17.31
CA ASN A 162 -12.72 5.27 18.03
C ASN A 162 -13.79 4.95 19.08
N GLU A 163 -14.73 4.04 18.77
CA GLU A 163 -15.89 3.75 19.62
C GLU A 163 -15.63 2.63 20.63
N LEU A 164 -14.85 1.61 20.25
CA LEU A 164 -14.69 0.39 21.04
C LEU A 164 -13.24 0.15 21.51
N GLY A 165 -12.27 0.77 20.84
CA GLY A 165 -10.85 0.58 21.12
C GLY A 165 -10.11 -0.14 19.98
N ALA A 166 -8.77 0.00 20.02
CA ALA A 166 -7.91 -0.51 18.97
C ALA A 166 -7.93 -2.06 18.91
N GLU A 167 -8.05 -2.74 20.06
CA GLU A 167 -8.14 -4.19 20.16
C GLU A 167 -9.31 -4.75 19.34
N TRP A 168 -10.47 -4.11 19.39
CA TRP A 168 -11.65 -4.53 18.63
C TRP A 168 -11.49 -4.29 17.12
N ALA A 169 -10.82 -3.22 16.72
CA ALA A 169 -10.50 -3.00 15.31
C ALA A 169 -9.54 -4.07 14.77
N PHE A 170 -8.53 -4.47 15.55
CA PHE A 170 -7.63 -5.56 15.17
C PHE A 170 -8.35 -6.93 15.17
N LEU A 171 -9.25 -7.19 16.13
CA LEU A 171 -10.05 -8.41 16.14
C LEU A 171 -11.03 -8.47 14.95
N LEU A 172 -11.61 -7.34 14.54
CA LEU A 172 -12.42 -7.25 13.31
C LEU A 172 -11.61 -7.67 12.09
N ALA A 173 -10.35 -7.20 11.98
CA ALA A 173 -9.44 -7.60 10.90
C ALA A 173 -9.15 -9.11 10.94
N THR A 174 -8.95 -9.67 12.15
CA THR A 174 -8.72 -11.11 12.35
C THR A 174 -9.94 -11.93 11.91
N ALA A 175 -11.13 -11.51 12.31
CA ALA A 175 -12.39 -12.17 11.92
C ALA A 175 -12.60 -12.17 10.41
N ALA A 176 -12.31 -11.05 9.74
CA ALA A 176 -12.35 -10.95 8.28
C ALA A 176 -11.34 -11.91 7.62
N GLY A 177 -10.11 -11.97 8.15
CA GLY A 177 -9.09 -12.91 7.69
C GLY A 177 -9.55 -14.37 7.82
N LEU A 178 -10.12 -14.73 8.97
CA LEU A 178 -10.69 -16.08 9.21
C LEU A 178 -11.83 -16.41 8.24
N ALA A 179 -12.75 -15.48 8.07
CA ALA A 179 -13.87 -15.68 7.12
C ALA A 179 -13.36 -15.90 5.69
N GLY A 180 -12.38 -15.11 5.24
CA GLY A 180 -11.76 -15.26 3.92
C GLY A 180 -11.00 -16.59 3.78
N LEU A 181 -10.27 -17.02 4.82
CA LEU A 181 -9.58 -18.31 4.88
C LEU A 181 -10.57 -19.46 4.72
N LEU A 182 -11.72 -19.42 5.42
CA LEU A 182 -12.76 -20.45 5.35
C LEU A 182 -13.41 -20.51 3.95
N LEU A 183 -13.55 -19.37 3.26
CA LEU A 183 -14.03 -19.36 1.87
C LEU A 183 -13.03 -20.06 0.93
N ILE A 184 -11.74 -19.75 1.03
CA ILE A 184 -10.70 -20.37 0.19
C ILE A 184 -10.52 -21.85 0.54
N ALA A 185 -10.62 -22.23 1.81
CA ALA A 185 -10.48 -23.62 2.24
C ALA A 185 -11.49 -24.57 1.56
N LYS A 186 -12.68 -24.08 1.24
CA LYS A 186 -13.76 -24.83 0.55
C LYS A 186 -13.56 -24.94 -0.97
N MET A 187 -12.58 -24.26 -1.54
CA MET A 187 -12.34 -24.28 -2.99
C MET A 187 -11.32 -25.38 -3.36
N ASP A 188 -11.45 -25.90 -4.57
CA ASP A 188 -10.44 -26.78 -5.15
C ASP A 188 -9.20 -25.96 -5.55
N ASP A 189 -8.03 -26.57 -5.46
CA ASP A 189 -6.80 -25.95 -5.99
C ASP A 189 -6.82 -26.00 -7.53
N LEU A 190 -6.28 -24.96 -8.16
CA LEU A 190 -6.05 -24.88 -9.60
C LEU A 190 -4.54 -24.78 -9.82
N PRO A 191 -3.90 -25.92 -10.13
CA PRO A 191 -2.48 -25.91 -10.41
C PRO A 191 -2.17 -25.04 -11.64
N PRO A 192 -0.99 -24.40 -11.70
CA PRO A 192 -0.57 -23.62 -12.85
C PRO A 192 -0.47 -24.50 -14.11
N GLU A 193 -0.98 -23.99 -15.23
CA GLU A 193 -0.76 -24.57 -16.56
C GLU A 193 0.52 -23.96 -17.16
N GLY A 194 1.31 -24.77 -17.88
CA GLY A 194 2.54 -24.34 -18.54
C GLY A 194 3.81 -24.48 -17.69
N GLU A 195 4.89 -23.87 -18.16
CA GLU A 195 6.18 -23.88 -17.49
C GLU A 195 6.16 -22.96 -16.26
N PRO A 196 6.73 -23.42 -15.11
CA PRO A 196 6.77 -22.63 -13.90
C PRO A 196 7.65 -21.38 -14.10
N PHE A 197 7.23 -20.28 -13.51
CA PHE A 197 8.05 -19.07 -13.46
C PHE A 197 9.32 -19.33 -12.64
N THR A 198 10.49 -19.16 -13.28
CA THR A 198 11.80 -19.46 -12.69
C THR A 198 12.54 -18.18 -12.30
N PHE A 199 13.51 -18.31 -11.39
CA PHE A 199 14.41 -17.20 -11.07
C PHE A 199 15.16 -16.65 -12.29
N LYS A 200 15.49 -17.52 -13.29
CA LYS A 200 16.10 -17.10 -14.55
C LYS A 200 15.17 -16.20 -15.37
N SER A 201 13.90 -16.54 -15.43
CA SER A 201 12.87 -15.72 -16.09
C SER A 201 12.73 -14.37 -15.39
N PHE A 202 12.77 -14.35 -14.05
CA PHE A 202 12.78 -13.13 -13.25
C PHE A 202 13.96 -12.22 -13.62
N VAL A 203 15.20 -12.74 -13.61
CA VAL A 203 16.41 -11.95 -13.92
C VAL A 203 16.37 -11.40 -15.33
N SER A 204 15.84 -12.16 -16.31
CA SER A 204 15.73 -11.70 -17.70
C SER A 204 14.80 -10.51 -17.85
N VAL A 205 13.68 -10.52 -17.14
CA VAL A 205 12.70 -9.42 -17.15
C VAL A 205 13.21 -8.21 -16.37
N ALA A 206 13.88 -8.44 -15.24
CA ALA A 206 14.41 -7.37 -14.38
C ALA A 206 15.46 -6.47 -15.04
N ARG A 207 16.02 -6.89 -16.20
CA ARG A 207 16.97 -6.08 -17.00
C ARG A 207 16.29 -5.14 -18.01
N ASP A 208 14.98 -5.25 -18.18
CA ASP A 208 14.26 -4.35 -19.11
C ASP A 208 14.34 -2.91 -18.66
N ARG A 209 14.77 -2.01 -19.58
CA ARG A 209 14.98 -0.59 -19.26
C ARG A 209 13.70 0.13 -18.84
N ASN A 210 12.57 -0.23 -19.42
CA ASN A 210 11.29 0.41 -19.12
C ASN A 210 10.78 -0.03 -17.75
N LEU A 211 10.97 -1.32 -17.44
CA LEU A 211 10.66 -1.85 -16.13
C LEU A 211 11.51 -1.18 -15.03
N ILE A 212 12.83 -1.05 -15.25
CA ILE A 212 13.71 -0.36 -14.31
C ILE A 212 13.28 1.09 -14.14
N THR A 213 13.05 1.80 -15.23
CA THR A 213 12.65 3.21 -15.21
C THR A 213 11.33 3.42 -14.45
N GLY A 214 10.30 2.65 -14.80
CA GLY A 214 9.01 2.72 -14.12
C GLY A 214 9.10 2.33 -12.65
N SER A 215 9.93 1.34 -12.31
CA SER A 215 10.15 0.91 -10.92
C SER A 215 10.89 1.97 -10.09
N VAL A 216 11.89 2.67 -10.64
CA VAL A 216 12.57 3.78 -9.96
C VAL A 216 11.60 4.93 -9.66
N LEU A 217 10.79 5.31 -10.65
CA LEU A 217 9.75 6.33 -10.42
C LEU A 217 8.73 5.85 -9.37
N ALA A 218 8.43 4.54 -9.35
CA ALA A 218 7.53 3.97 -8.35
C ALA A 218 8.12 4.00 -6.94
N ILE A 219 9.43 3.78 -6.76
CA ILE A 219 10.09 3.98 -5.46
C ILE A 219 9.83 5.41 -4.96
N LEU A 220 10.01 6.43 -5.81
CA LEU A 220 9.90 7.84 -5.41
C LEU A 220 8.48 8.19 -4.95
N PHE A 221 7.44 7.86 -5.72
CA PHE A 221 6.09 8.18 -5.29
C PHE A 221 5.60 7.32 -4.12
N MET A 222 6.03 6.07 -4.02
CA MET A 222 5.73 5.23 -2.87
C MET A 222 6.43 5.74 -1.59
N LEU A 223 7.69 6.19 -1.70
CA LEU A 223 8.39 6.80 -0.59
C LEU A 223 7.63 8.01 -0.06
N VAL A 224 7.22 8.92 -0.95
CA VAL A 224 6.43 10.11 -0.58
C VAL A 224 5.09 9.72 0.05
N SER A 225 4.34 8.80 -0.57
CA SER A 225 3.03 8.36 -0.08
C SER A 225 3.11 7.72 1.31
N TRP A 226 4.10 6.85 1.54
CA TRP A 226 4.24 6.12 2.79
C TRP A 226 4.91 6.95 3.89
N ALA A 227 5.74 7.95 3.52
CA ALA A 227 6.25 8.93 4.47
C ALA A 227 5.19 9.95 4.94
N THR A 228 4.14 10.17 4.14
CA THR A 228 3.10 11.17 4.39
C THR A 228 1.76 10.53 4.72
N VAL A 229 0.92 10.24 3.73
CA VAL A 229 -0.49 9.86 3.89
C VAL A 229 -0.70 8.57 4.67
N LEU A 230 0.12 7.56 4.44
CA LEU A 230 0.04 6.28 5.16
C LEU A 230 0.96 6.24 6.39
N GLY A 231 1.86 7.21 6.52
CA GLY A 231 2.79 7.34 7.63
C GLY A 231 2.35 8.41 8.63
N PHE A 232 2.78 9.64 8.45
CA PHE A 232 2.78 10.65 9.48
C PHE A 232 1.74 11.77 9.36
N VAL A 233 0.96 11.85 8.29
CA VAL A 233 -0.11 12.86 8.16
C VAL A 233 -1.19 12.68 9.23
N GLN A 234 -1.46 11.44 9.66
CA GLN A 234 -2.40 11.13 10.74
C GLN A 234 -1.96 11.77 12.07
N ASN A 235 -0.68 11.62 12.41
CA ASN A 235 -0.07 12.16 13.63
C ASN A 235 0.00 13.70 13.57
N TRP A 236 0.42 14.25 12.42
CA TRP A 236 0.36 15.67 12.13
C TRP A 236 -1.06 16.24 12.32
N ALA A 237 -2.06 15.60 11.73
CA ALA A 237 -3.44 16.06 11.79
C ALA A 237 -3.97 16.08 13.23
N LYS A 238 -3.69 15.02 14.00
CA LYS A 238 -4.08 14.93 15.41
C LYS A 238 -3.46 16.03 16.26
N ALA A 239 -2.21 16.40 15.99
CA ALA A 239 -1.47 17.36 16.81
C ALA A 239 -1.71 18.83 16.41
N TYR A 240 -1.96 19.11 15.12
CA TYR A 240 -1.87 20.49 14.61
C TYR A 240 -3.05 20.95 13.75
N VAL A 241 -4.04 20.08 13.46
CA VAL A 241 -5.20 20.46 12.64
C VAL A 241 -6.43 20.69 13.53
N HIS A 242 -6.92 21.92 13.53
CA HIS A 242 -8.13 22.27 14.30
C HIS A 242 -9.36 21.50 13.79
N GLY A 243 -10.11 20.92 14.73
CA GLY A 243 -11.30 20.12 14.46
C GLY A 243 -11.01 18.68 14.03
N PHE A 244 -9.74 18.25 13.95
CA PHE A 244 -9.40 16.85 13.66
C PHE A 244 -9.53 15.99 14.92
N SER A 245 -10.21 14.87 14.81
CA SER A 245 -10.40 13.88 15.88
C SER A 245 -10.11 12.47 15.40
N ALA A 246 -10.13 11.49 16.29
CA ALA A 246 -9.96 10.08 15.95
C ALA A 246 -11.00 9.58 14.93
N ALA A 247 -12.23 10.13 14.95
CA ALA A 247 -13.28 9.81 13.97
C ALA A 247 -12.90 10.15 12.52
N HIS A 248 -12.00 11.12 12.30
CA HIS A 248 -11.55 11.52 10.98
C HIS A 248 -10.41 10.64 10.41
N LEU A 249 -9.80 9.77 11.22
CA LEU A 249 -8.68 8.92 10.80
C LEU A 249 -9.04 8.00 9.62
N GLY A 250 -10.27 7.47 9.60
CA GLY A 250 -10.76 6.64 8.50
C GLY A 250 -11.07 7.43 7.23
N ILE A 251 -11.55 8.68 7.39
CA ILE A 251 -11.90 9.55 6.26
C ILE A 251 -10.64 10.07 5.55
N LEU A 252 -9.59 10.34 6.29
CA LEU A 252 -8.36 10.93 5.78
C LEU A 252 -7.74 10.15 4.59
N PRO A 253 -7.56 8.82 4.65
CA PRO A 253 -7.11 8.04 3.49
C PRO A 253 -8.12 8.04 2.33
N VAL A 254 -9.41 8.06 2.60
CA VAL A 254 -10.45 8.06 1.56
C VAL A 254 -10.38 9.33 0.72
N MET A 255 -10.07 10.48 1.36
CA MET A 255 -9.93 11.77 0.69
C MET A 255 -8.81 11.79 -0.37
N TYR A 256 -7.83 10.89 -0.32
CA TYR A 256 -6.86 10.75 -1.41
C TYR A 256 -7.13 9.55 -2.31
N LEU A 257 -7.65 8.43 -1.76
CA LEU A 257 -7.90 7.21 -2.53
C LEU A 257 -8.99 7.42 -3.58
N LEU A 258 -10.07 8.13 -3.23
CA LEU A 258 -11.17 8.38 -4.13
C LEU A 258 -10.77 9.24 -5.34
N PRO A 259 -10.14 10.43 -5.18
CA PRO A 259 -9.61 11.19 -6.31
C PRO A 259 -8.57 10.43 -7.13
N ASN A 260 -7.68 9.67 -6.47
CA ASN A 260 -6.73 8.80 -7.16
C ASN A 260 -7.46 7.81 -8.10
N ALA A 261 -8.48 7.10 -7.61
CA ALA A 261 -9.24 6.13 -8.40
C ALA A 261 -9.98 6.80 -9.57
N VAL A 262 -10.61 7.94 -9.34
CA VAL A 262 -11.33 8.70 -10.37
C VAL A 262 -10.38 9.20 -11.46
N VAL A 263 -9.28 9.85 -11.09
CA VAL A 263 -8.30 10.40 -12.03
C VAL A 263 -7.60 9.30 -12.82
N SER A 264 -7.25 8.18 -12.17
CA SER A 264 -6.63 7.02 -12.82
C SER A 264 -7.43 6.51 -14.02
N ARG A 265 -8.77 6.63 -13.99
CA ARG A 265 -9.66 6.25 -15.09
C ARG A 265 -9.44 7.07 -16.36
N PHE A 266 -9.06 8.33 -16.21
CA PHE A 266 -8.88 9.27 -17.31
C PHE A 266 -7.42 9.47 -17.72
N THR A 267 -6.47 9.02 -16.90
CA THR A 267 -5.03 9.29 -17.06
C THR A 267 -4.46 8.81 -18.38
N ASN A 268 -4.89 7.65 -18.88
CA ASN A 268 -4.45 7.16 -20.20
C ASN A 268 -4.90 8.11 -21.33
N GLY A 269 -6.16 8.53 -21.33
CA GLY A 269 -6.69 9.48 -22.31
C GLY A 269 -5.98 10.84 -22.25
N LEU A 270 -5.71 11.35 -21.04
CA LEU A 270 -4.94 12.57 -20.85
C LEU A 270 -3.51 12.42 -21.39
N SER A 271 -2.88 11.27 -21.14
CA SER A 271 -1.52 10.98 -21.62
C SER A 271 -1.43 10.88 -23.14
N ILE A 272 -2.46 10.35 -23.80
CA ILE A 272 -2.55 10.32 -25.26
C ILE A 272 -2.73 11.74 -25.82
N ARG A 273 -3.58 12.56 -25.18
CA ARG A 273 -3.91 13.91 -25.67
C ARG A 273 -2.79 14.93 -25.44
N PHE A 274 -2.16 14.92 -24.27
CA PHE A 274 -1.18 15.95 -23.85
C PHE A 274 0.26 15.45 -23.81
N GLY A 275 0.46 14.16 -23.98
CA GLY A 275 1.79 13.52 -23.89
C GLY A 275 2.13 13.05 -22.49
N ARG A 276 2.76 11.88 -22.41
CA ARG A 276 3.25 11.29 -21.14
C ARG A 276 4.31 12.15 -20.46
N ASN A 277 5.10 12.88 -21.27
CA ASN A 277 6.15 13.80 -20.82
C ASN A 277 5.62 15.07 -20.13
N ILE A 278 4.32 15.33 -20.16
CA ILE A 278 3.64 16.41 -19.42
C ILE A 278 2.86 15.84 -18.25
N ILE A 279 2.06 14.79 -18.47
CA ILE A 279 1.14 14.26 -17.47
C ILE A 279 1.89 13.63 -16.29
N LEU A 280 2.93 12.84 -16.56
CA LEU A 280 3.66 12.13 -15.50
C LEU A 280 4.46 13.10 -14.61
N PRO A 281 5.28 14.04 -15.14
CA PRO A 281 5.89 15.08 -14.32
C PRO A 281 4.87 15.96 -13.60
N GLY A 282 3.75 16.32 -14.26
CA GLY A 282 2.66 17.10 -13.68
C GLY A 282 2.06 16.41 -12.43
N GLY A 283 1.89 15.10 -12.47
CA GLY A 283 1.47 14.32 -11.31
C GLY A 283 2.45 14.42 -10.14
N PHE A 284 3.75 14.31 -10.39
CA PHE A 284 4.78 14.49 -9.35
C PHE A 284 4.83 15.93 -8.81
N LEU A 285 4.63 16.95 -9.66
CA LEU A 285 4.55 18.35 -9.19
C LEU A 285 3.35 18.57 -8.28
N LEU A 286 2.18 18.00 -8.60
CA LEU A 286 1.00 18.06 -7.72
C LEU A 286 1.28 17.36 -6.39
N LEU A 287 1.95 16.21 -6.42
CA LEU A 287 2.35 15.48 -5.22
C LEU A 287 3.28 16.33 -4.34
N GLY A 288 4.27 16.98 -4.95
CA GLY A 288 5.19 17.89 -4.28
C GLY A 288 4.50 19.11 -3.70
N ALA A 289 3.59 19.73 -4.46
CA ALA A 289 2.79 20.88 -4.01
C ALA A 289 1.93 20.50 -2.80
N ALA A 290 1.26 19.35 -2.82
CA ALA A 290 0.51 18.85 -1.67
C ALA A 290 1.41 18.65 -0.45
N CYS A 291 2.60 18.08 -0.63
CA CYS A 291 3.56 17.93 0.46
C CYS A 291 3.99 19.28 1.05
N LEU A 292 4.28 20.28 0.22
CA LEU A 292 4.60 21.63 0.69
C LEU A 292 3.44 22.28 1.43
N PHE A 293 2.20 21.99 1.06
CA PHE A 293 1.03 22.63 1.63
C PHE A 293 0.63 22.07 3.00
N TYR A 294 1.01 20.84 3.40
CA TYR A 294 0.62 20.24 4.69
C TYR A 294 0.86 21.15 5.90
N PRO A 295 2.00 21.85 6.08
CA PRO A 295 2.23 22.71 7.24
C PRO A 295 1.23 23.87 7.39
N TRP A 296 0.59 24.31 6.29
CA TRP A 296 -0.44 25.34 6.28
C TRP A 296 -1.86 24.80 6.40
N ALA A 297 -2.08 23.51 6.17
CA ALA A 297 -3.38 22.85 6.27
C ALA A 297 -3.79 22.62 7.74
N ARG A 298 -4.01 23.71 8.48
CA ARG A 298 -4.29 23.69 9.92
C ARG A 298 -5.77 23.56 10.30
N ASN A 299 -6.67 23.49 9.35
CA ASN A 299 -8.07 23.16 9.57
C ASN A 299 -8.48 21.95 8.72
N LEU A 300 -9.59 21.33 9.13
CA LEU A 300 -10.07 20.08 8.54
C LEU A 300 -10.33 20.20 7.02
N TRP A 301 -10.93 21.30 6.57
CA TRP A 301 -11.26 21.51 5.17
C TRP A 301 -10.03 21.67 4.28
N LEU A 302 -9.03 22.42 4.76
CA LEU A 302 -7.76 22.58 4.05
C LEU A 302 -6.99 21.26 4.00
N LEU A 303 -7.01 20.47 5.08
CA LEU A 303 -6.40 19.14 5.10
C LEU A 303 -7.05 18.23 4.08
N PHE A 304 -8.39 18.16 4.05
CA PHE A 304 -9.11 17.31 3.10
C PHE A 304 -8.91 17.77 1.65
N ALA A 305 -8.96 19.07 1.38
CA ALA A 305 -8.64 19.62 0.05
C ALA A 305 -7.21 19.25 -0.38
N ASN A 306 -6.25 19.32 0.52
CA ASN A 306 -4.88 18.92 0.24
C ASN A 306 -4.75 17.42 -0.05
N GLN A 307 -5.49 16.56 0.66
CA GLN A 307 -5.55 15.12 0.37
C GLN A 307 -6.13 14.85 -1.03
N VAL A 308 -7.12 15.62 -1.46
CA VAL A 308 -7.66 15.53 -2.82
C VAL A 308 -6.59 15.86 -3.87
N ILE A 309 -5.81 16.94 -3.68
CA ILE A 309 -4.70 17.32 -4.57
C ILE A 309 -3.65 16.20 -4.61
N PHE A 310 -3.29 15.64 -3.46
CA PHE A 310 -2.39 14.50 -3.37
C PHE A 310 -2.93 13.29 -4.16
N GLY A 311 -4.21 12.98 -3.99
CA GLY A 311 -4.89 11.89 -4.69
C GLY A 311 -4.92 12.08 -6.22
N VAL A 312 -5.16 13.31 -6.70
CA VAL A 312 -5.08 13.66 -8.12
C VAL A 312 -3.67 13.38 -8.66
N GLY A 313 -2.62 13.85 -7.96
CA GLY A 313 -1.23 13.59 -8.34
C GLY A 313 -0.95 12.09 -8.44
N MET A 314 -1.35 11.30 -7.46
CA MET A 314 -1.21 9.83 -7.47
C MET A 314 -1.96 9.17 -8.63
N GLY A 315 -3.17 9.65 -8.93
CA GLY A 315 -3.99 9.16 -10.04
C GLY A 315 -3.33 9.38 -11.41
N LEU A 316 -2.53 10.42 -11.56
CA LEU A 316 -1.76 10.66 -12.78
C LEU A 316 -0.48 9.81 -12.85
N ILE A 317 0.17 9.52 -11.73
CA ILE A 317 1.46 8.82 -11.68
C ILE A 317 1.29 7.30 -11.78
N VAL A 318 0.46 6.70 -10.92
CA VAL A 318 0.40 5.24 -10.71
C VAL A 318 0.08 4.48 -11.99
N PRO A 319 -0.97 4.80 -12.78
CA PRO A 319 -1.28 4.05 -13.99
C PRO A 319 -0.19 4.16 -15.05
N LEU A 320 0.43 5.34 -15.19
CA LEU A 320 1.45 5.58 -16.23
C LEU A 320 2.76 4.87 -15.92
N THR A 321 3.20 4.88 -14.66
CA THR A 321 4.42 4.15 -14.25
C THR A 321 4.23 2.65 -14.37
N MET A 322 3.07 2.14 -13.98
CA MET A 322 2.71 0.73 -14.10
C MET A 322 2.63 0.29 -15.57
N ALA A 323 1.94 1.05 -16.42
CA ALA A 323 1.83 0.74 -17.85
C ALA A 323 3.18 0.77 -18.54
N SER A 324 4.00 1.82 -18.28
CA SER A 324 5.33 1.92 -18.90
C SER A 324 6.28 0.80 -18.48
N SER A 325 6.12 0.26 -17.28
CA SER A 325 6.96 -0.83 -16.78
C SER A 325 6.75 -2.15 -17.52
N ILE A 326 5.61 -2.37 -18.17
CA ILE A 326 5.28 -3.62 -18.87
C ILE A 326 5.08 -3.46 -20.37
N GLU A 327 5.22 -2.24 -20.89
CA GLU A 327 4.91 -1.89 -22.29
C GLU A 327 5.75 -2.69 -23.30
N THR A 328 7.04 -2.89 -23.01
CA THR A 328 8.01 -3.63 -23.83
C THR A 328 8.05 -5.13 -23.55
N ILE A 329 7.36 -5.56 -22.50
CA ILE A 329 7.43 -6.94 -22.04
C ILE A 329 6.40 -7.81 -22.79
N PRO A 330 6.81 -8.99 -23.34
CA PRO A 330 5.89 -9.95 -23.94
C PRO A 330 4.77 -10.37 -22.97
N ASN A 331 3.60 -10.67 -23.53
CA ASN A 331 2.39 -10.94 -22.73
C ASN A 331 2.56 -12.08 -21.72
N ASP A 332 3.28 -13.14 -22.10
CA ASP A 332 3.59 -14.31 -21.26
C ASP A 332 4.46 -13.97 -20.04
N ARG A 333 5.23 -12.87 -20.09
CA ARG A 333 6.14 -12.42 -19.01
C ARG A 333 5.65 -11.18 -18.23
N ARG A 334 4.52 -10.58 -18.62
CA ARG A 334 3.98 -9.38 -17.95
C ARG A 334 3.66 -9.61 -16.49
N GLY A 335 3.18 -10.79 -16.11
CA GLY A 335 2.93 -11.14 -14.70
C GLY A 335 4.22 -11.09 -13.86
N ALA A 336 5.31 -11.62 -14.42
CA ALA A 336 6.62 -11.55 -13.81
C ALA A 336 7.13 -10.11 -13.65
N ALA A 337 7.01 -9.30 -14.73
CA ALA A 337 7.39 -7.90 -14.71
C ALA A 337 6.63 -7.11 -13.66
N MET A 338 5.33 -7.35 -13.51
CA MET A 338 4.52 -6.76 -12.46
C MET A 338 4.96 -7.20 -11.06
N GLY A 339 5.37 -8.45 -10.89
CA GLY A 339 5.96 -8.93 -9.64
C GLY A 339 7.25 -8.19 -9.29
N VAL A 340 8.15 -8.01 -10.27
CA VAL A 340 9.39 -7.21 -10.11
C VAL A 340 9.06 -5.77 -9.77
N TYR A 341 8.20 -5.10 -10.55
CA TYR A 341 7.77 -3.73 -10.33
C TYR A 341 7.26 -3.53 -8.90
N GLN A 342 6.39 -4.44 -8.45
CA GLN A 342 5.79 -4.36 -7.12
C GLN A 342 6.77 -4.68 -5.99
N ALA A 343 7.74 -5.57 -6.20
CA ALA A 343 8.80 -5.82 -5.24
C ALA A 343 9.71 -4.60 -5.11
N VAL A 344 10.10 -3.99 -6.24
CA VAL A 344 11.00 -2.83 -6.26
C VAL A 344 10.35 -1.60 -5.62
N TYR A 345 9.09 -1.30 -5.90
CA TYR A 345 8.44 -0.17 -5.24
C TYR A 345 8.25 -0.38 -3.73
N GLY A 346 8.26 -1.62 -3.25
CA GLY A 346 8.29 -1.96 -1.82
C GLY A 346 9.45 -1.30 -1.07
N VAL A 347 10.58 -1.01 -1.76
CA VAL A 347 11.67 -0.20 -1.20
C VAL A 347 11.16 1.17 -0.74
N GLY A 348 10.36 1.86 -1.57
CA GLY A 348 9.75 3.15 -1.21
C GLY A 348 8.77 3.03 -0.04
N MET A 349 7.98 1.95 -0.01
CA MET A 349 7.03 1.68 1.08
C MET A 349 7.73 1.44 2.43
N PHE A 350 8.91 0.84 2.42
CA PHE A 350 9.73 0.66 3.62
C PHE A 350 10.52 1.91 3.98
N ALA A 351 11.30 2.44 3.02
CA ALA A 351 12.19 3.56 3.27
C ALA A 351 11.43 4.85 3.63
N GLY A 352 10.25 5.08 3.03
CA GLY A 352 9.46 6.29 3.25
C GLY A 352 9.18 6.57 4.74
N PRO A 353 8.45 5.70 5.45
CA PRO A 353 8.15 5.94 6.86
C PRO A 353 9.38 5.92 7.75
N VAL A 354 10.39 5.09 7.46
CA VAL A 354 11.63 5.01 8.26
C VAL A 354 12.44 6.30 8.16
N VAL A 355 12.63 6.81 6.94
CA VAL A 355 13.34 8.08 6.72
C VAL A 355 12.53 9.25 7.29
N ALA A 356 11.20 9.24 7.11
CA ALA A 356 10.31 10.24 7.69
C ALA A 356 10.45 10.29 9.22
N GLY A 357 10.42 9.14 9.90
CA GLY A 357 10.61 9.06 11.35
C GLY A 357 11.94 9.66 11.81
N LYS A 358 13.05 9.33 11.12
CA LYS A 358 14.37 9.90 11.40
C LYS A 358 14.41 11.42 11.19
N VAL A 359 13.82 11.93 10.11
CA VAL A 359 13.74 13.36 9.83
C VAL A 359 12.90 14.08 10.89
N ILE A 360 11.76 13.49 11.28
CA ILE A 360 10.91 14.06 12.31
C ILE A 360 11.70 14.19 13.62
N GLU A 361 12.36 13.15 14.08
CA GLU A 361 13.17 13.20 15.31
C GLU A 361 14.34 14.20 15.21
N ALA A 362 15.08 14.18 14.10
CA ALA A 362 16.25 15.05 13.93
C ALA A 362 15.92 16.55 13.89
N PHE A 363 14.73 16.92 13.40
CA PHE A 363 14.32 18.33 13.27
C PHE A 363 13.27 18.75 14.30
N SER A 364 12.97 17.91 15.29
CA SER A 364 12.12 18.24 16.44
C SER A 364 12.96 18.90 17.55
N LYS A 365 12.35 19.81 18.30
CA LYS A 365 12.96 20.46 19.46
C LYS A 365 12.21 20.03 20.73
N GLY A 366 12.80 19.09 21.47
CA GLY A 366 12.15 18.51 22.64
C GLY A 366 10.82 17.83 22.26
N GLU A 367 9.76 18.13 22.99
CA GLU A 367 8.43 17.58 22.74
C GLU A 367 7.69 18.23 21.55
N VAL A 368 8.23 19.32 20.98
CA VAL A 368 7.58 20.05 19.88
C VAL A 368 7.97 19.41 18.54
N LEU A 369 7.11 18.55 18.01
CA LEU A 369 7.32 17.81 16.77
C LEU A 369 7.02 18.61 15.49
N TYR A 370 6.51 19.84 15.58
CA TYR A 370 6.11 20.65 14.42
C TYR A 370 7.21 20.80 13.38
N GLY A 371 8.43 21.17 13.84
CA GLY A 371 9.59 21.36 12.97
C GLY A 371 9.95 20.09 12.22
N GLY A 372 9.89 18.95 12.90
CA GLY A 372 10.16 17.63 12.32
C GLY A 372 9.16 17.24 11.25
N TYR A 373 7.85 17.41 11.51
CA TYR A 373 6.82 17.15 10.49
C TYR A 373 6.97 18.07 9.27
N ALA A 374 7.22 19.38 9.50
CA ALA A 374 7.43 20.31 8.40
C ALA A 374 8.67 19.96 7.57
N ALA A 375 9.76 19.51 8.22
CA ALA A 375 10.96 19.02 7.54
C ALA A 375 10.67 17.77 6.70
N ASN A 376 9.94 16.80 7.25
CA ASN A 376 9.50 15.61 6.52
C ASN A 376 8.68 15.98 5.27
N PHE A 377 7.71 16.86 5.39
CA PHE A 377 6.89 17.29 4.24
C PHE A 377 7.72 18.01 3.17
N ARG A 378 8.67 18.86 3.56
CA ARG A 378 9.61 19.51 2.62
C ARG A 378 10.53 18.50 1.94
N MET A 379 11.06 17.52 2.67
CA MET A 379 11.84 16.42 2.11
C MET A 379 11.01 15.65 1.07
N CYS A 380 9.78 15.30 1.38
CA CYS A 380 8.87 14.61 0.46
C CYS A 380 8.59 15.44 -0.79
N ALA A 381 8.43 16.76 -0.65
CA ALA A 381 8.29 17.67 -1.79
C ALA A 381 9.56 17.70 -2.68
N GLY A 382 10.74 17.71 -2.07
CA GLY A 382 12.03 17.61 -2.79
C GLY A 382 12.13 16.29 -3.56
N ILE A 383 11.75 15.17 -2.95
CA ILE A 383 11.73 13.85 -3.61
C ILE A 383 10.73 13.83 -4.77
N ALA A 384 9.55 14.43 -4.59
CA ALA A 384 8.56 14.55 -5.65
C ALA A 384 9.09 15.41 -6.81
N LEU A 385 9.83 16.50 -6.53
CA LEU A 385 10.48 17.32 -7.56
C LEU A 385 11.53 16.51 -8.34
N VAL A 386 12.36 15.73 -7.63
CA VAL A 386 13.30 14.79 -8.28
C VAL A 386 12.55 13.81 -9.16
N GLY A 387 11.40 13.29 -8.68
CA GLY A 387 10.50 12.44 -9.47
C GLY A 387 9.97 13.12 -10.72
N ALA A 388 9.57 14.40 -10.64
CA ALA A 388 9.11 15.18 -11.78
C ALA A 388 10.21 15.36 -12.84
N VAL A 389 11.42 15.76 -12.41
CA VAL A 389 12.59 15.91 -13.29
C VAL A 389 12.96 14.58 -13.94
N ALA A 390 13.04 13.50 -13.15
CA ALA A 390 13.35 12.18 -13.66
C ALA A 390 12.29 11.69 -14.67
N ALA A 391 11.01 11.88 -14.37
CA ALA A 391 9.91 11.54 -15.27
C ALA A 391 9.99 12.33 -16.58
N TRP A 392 10.29 13.63 -16.52
CA TRP A 392 10.43 14.46 -17.71
C TRP A 392 11.63 14.01 -18.58
N LEU A 393 12.80 13.79 -17.97
CA LEU A 393 14.01 13.36 -18.70
C LEU A 393 13.83 11.98 -19.36
N LEU A 394 13.16 11.04 -18.66
CA LEU A 394 12.98 9.68 -19.12
C LEU A 394 11.88 9.55 -20.17
N THR A 395 10.90 10.47 -20.19
CA THR A 395 9.79 10.45 -21.17
C THR A 395 10.02 11.37 -22.37
N ARG A 396 10.95 12.34 -22.28
CA ARG A 396 11.25 13.28 -23.38
C ARG A 396 11.92 12.62 -24.59
N LYS A 397 12.63 11.51 -24.37
CA LYS A 397 13.41 10.82 -25.44
C LYS A 397 12.58 9.81 -26.24
N ARG A 398 11.26 9.84 -26.08
CA ARG A 398 10.31 9.01 -26.81
C ARG A 398 9.27 9.87 -27.52
#